data_668e72c68769c56c0cd896a690c2e0e2
#
_entry.id   668e72c68769c56c0cd896a690c2e0e2
#
_cell.length_a   1.000
_cell.length_b   1.000
_cell.length_c   1.000
_cell.angle_alpha   90.00
_cell.angle_beta   90.00
_cell.angle_gamma   90.00
#
_symmetry.space_group_name_H-M   'P 1'
#
loop_
_entity.id
_entity.type
_entity.pdbx_description
1 polymer ?
#
loop_
_entity_poly.entity_id
_entity_poly.type
_entity_poly.pdbx_seq_one_letter_code
_entity_poly.pdbx_strand_id
1 'polypeptide(L)'
;MSHGMTRYQTLASPHGLDDQTALDHYCYAVAGVVGEMLTALFIAYRPSLQAQREELAALSVSFGLGLQLTNILKDVWDDAKRGVCWWPQTLVSKQGIVWPPRGNPTLIASRQELVAIAHGHLRDALEYTLAIPAEEQGLRQFCLWAIGMAVLTLQKIQHSNAYLTGHNVKITRRAVRNVILGCRVTGRYDRGLRLLFAWWSRGLACQRRCSRQLYQTVSCW
;
A
#
# COMPACT_ATOMS: atom_id res chain seq x y z
N MET A 1 -7.70 14.93 -9.76
CA MET A 1 -8.16 14.27 -8.51
C MET A 1 -9.68 14.22 -8.37
N SER A 2 -10.43 15.31 -8.47
CA SER A 2 -11.89 15.30 -8.23
C SER A 2 -12.68 14.35 -9.13
N HIS A 3 -12.44 14.34 -10.44
CA HIS A 3 -13.16 13.48 -11.38
C HIS A 3 -12.94 11.97 -11.13
N GLY A 4 -11.73 11.55 -10.81
CA GLY A 4 -11.45 10.14 -10.49
C GLY A 4 -12.17 9.66 -9.24
N MET A 5 -12.14 10.43 -8.16
CA MET A 5 -12.82 10.07 -6.90
C MET A 5 -14.34 10.01 -7.05
N THR A 6 -14.95 10.95 -7.79
CA THR A 6 -16.41 10.96 -8.01
C THR A 6 -16.88 9.71 -8.75
N ARG A 7 -16.13 9.25 -9.76
CA ARG A 7 -16.43 8.02 -10.50
C ARG A 7 -16.48 6.79 -9.57
N TYR A 8 -15.51 6.67 -8.66
CA TYR A 8 -15.45 5.52 -7.75
C TYR A 8 -16.46 5.58 -6.60
N GLN A 9 -16.96 6.76 -6.22
CA GLN A 9 -18.07 6.86 -5.27
C GLN A 9 -19.36 6.25 -5.83
N THR A 10 -19.59 6.35 -7.15
CA THR A 10 -20.75 5.73 -7.82
C THR A 10 -20.56 4.23 -8.09
N LEU A 11 -19.31 3.76 -8.12
CA LEU A 11 -18.97 2.33 -8.31
C LEU A 11 -18.89 1.54 -6.99
N ALA A 12 -19.00 2.22 -5.85
CA ALA A 12 -18.99 1.57 -4.55
C ALA A 12 -20.17 0.57 -4.45
N SER A 13 -19.88 -0.72 -4.39
CA SER A 13 -20.88 -1.79 -4.36
C SER A 13 -20.44 -2.94 -3.45
N PRO A 14 -21.36 -3.78 -2.95
CA PRO A 14 -20.98 -4.96 -2.18
C PRO A 14 -20.35 -6.07 -3.02
N HIS A 15 -20.39 -5.96 -4.35
CA HIS A 15 -19.88 -7.01 -5.26
C HIS A 15 -18.37 -6.94 -5.50
N GLY A 16 -17.73 -5.84 -5.15
CA GLY A 16 -16.30 -5.61 -5.40
C GLY A 16 -16.01 -4.99 -6.76
N LEU A 17 -14.72 -4.76 -7.03
CA LEU A 17 -14.21 -4.29 -8.32
C LEU A 17 -14.05 -5.48 -9.27
N ASP A 18 -14.16 -5.25 -10.58
CA ASP A 18 -14.18 -6.34 -11.58
C ASP A 18 -12.96 -7.27 -11.44
N ASP A 19 -11.76 -6.69 -11.42
CA ASP A 19 -10.50 -7.43 -11.37
C ASP A 19 -9.38 -6.64 -10.66
N GLN A 20 -8.17 -7.19 -10.66
CA GLN A 20 -7.00 -6.55 -10.09
C GLN A 20 -6.66 -5.24 -10.81
N THR A 21 -6.90 -5.13 -12.12
CA THR A 21 -6.62 -3.91 -12.89
C THR A 21 -7.55 -2.78 -12.44
N ALA A 22 -8.83 -3.07 -12.23
CA ALA A 22 -9.78 -2.11 -11.68
C ALA A 22 -9.38 -1.63 -10.28
N LEU A 23 -8.87 -2.54 -9.43
CA LEU A 23 -8.34 -2.17 -8.11
C LEU A 23 -7.09 -1.29 -8.23
N ASP A 24 -6.18 -1.58 -9.14
CA ASP A 24 -4.99 -0.77 -9.39
C ASP A 24 -5.36 0.66 -9.84
N HIS A 25 -6.31 0.79 -10.76
CA HIS A 25 -6.83 2.09 -11.20
C HIS A 25 -7.51 2.86 -10.07
N TYR A 26 -8.29 2.19 -9.23
CA TYR A 26 -8.87 2.81 -8.05
C TYR A 26 -7.78 3.33 -7.10
N CYS A 27 -6.81 2.50 -6.76
CA CYS A 27 -5.70 2.87 -5.88
C CYS A 27 -4.85 4.01 -6.48
N TYR A 28 -4.67 4.02 -7.81
CA TYR A 28 -3.98 5.10 -8.50
C TYR A 28 -4.75 6.42 -8.36
N ALA A 29 -6.05 6.42 -8.67
CA ALA A 29 -6.87 7.64 -8.59
C ALA A 29 -6.94 8.24 -7.18
N VAL A 30 -6.87 7.40 -6.13
CA VAL A 30 -6.97 7.83 -4.72
C VAL A 30 -5.60 8.17 -4.12
N ALA A 31 -4.56 7.44 -4.45
CA ALA A 31 -3.26 7.54 -3.79
C ALA A 31 -2.05 7.63 -4.75
N GLY A 32 -2.11 7.00 -5.93
CA GLY A 32 -1.02 7.05 -6.90
C GLY A 32 -0.72 8.48 -7.37
N VAL A 33 -1.75 9.24 -7.73
CA VAL A 33 -1.63 10.66 -8.12
C VAL A 33 -1.05 11.54 -7.00
N VAL A 34 -1.25 11.19 -5.74
CA VAL A 34 -0.63 11.87 -4.59
C VAL A 34 0.87 11.59 -4.55
N GLY A 35 1.27 10.34 -4.86
CA GLY A 35 2.67 9.97 -5.00
C GLY A 35 3.38 10.80 -6.07
N GLU A 36 2.78 10.94 -7.26
CA GLU A 36 3.32 11.78 -8.35
C GLU A 36 3.43 13.25 -7.94
N MET A 37 2.39 13.80 -7.30
CA MET A 37 2.39 15.17 -6.80
C MET A 37 3.54 15.39 -5.80
N LEU A 38 3.70 14.50 -4.81
CA LEU A 38 4.78 14.60 -3.84
C LEU A 38 6.15 14.47 -4.50
N THR A 39 6.29 13.60 -5.51
CA THR A 39 7.52 13.46 -6.28
C THR A 39 7.88 14.75 -7.01
N ALA A 40 6.90 15.40 -7.65
CA ALA A 40 7.12 16.70 -8.29
C ALA A 40 7.58 17.77 -7.27
N LEU A 41 6.99 17.81 -6.07
CA LEU A 41 7.40 18.71 -5.00
C LEU A 41 8.82 18.39 -4.50
N PHE A 42 9.18 17.11 -4.35
CA PHE A 42 10.53 16.71 -3.92
C PHE A 42 11.58 17.08 -4.96
N ILE A 43 11.27 16.92 -6.26
CA ILE A 43 12.16 17.34 -7.35
C ILE A 43 12.30 18.87 -7.39
N ALA A 44 11.22 19.62 -7.19
CA ALA A 44 11.27 21.07 -7.12
C ALA A 44 12.14 21.57 -5.93
N TYR A 45 12.02 20.90 -4.77
CA TYR A 45 12.83 21.17 -3.59
C TYR A 45 14.30 20.78 -3.78
N ARG A 46 14.56 19.61 -4.40
CA ARG A 46 15.88 19.03 -4.63
C ARG A 46 16.10 18.72 -6.11
N PRO A 47 16.58 19.69 -6.92
CA PRO A 47 16.72 19.51 -8.37
C PRO A 47 17.63 18.36 -8.80
N SER A 48 18.55 17.89 -7.93
CA SER A 48 19.39 16.71 -8.22
C SER A 48 18.59 15.43 -8.45
N LEU A 49 17.33 15.35 -7.98
CA LEU A 49 16.42 14.23 -8.21
C LEU A 49 15.86 14.21 -9.64
N GLN A 50 15.99 15.29 -10.41
CA GLN A 50 15.46 15.41 -11.78
C GLN A 50 16.00 14.33 -12.71
N ALA A 51 17.26 13.92 -12.53
CA ALA A 51 17.86 12.86 -13.35
C ALA A 51 17.18 11.48 -13.19
N GLN A 52 16.47 11.26 -12.08
CA GLN A 52 15.78 10.01 -11.77
C GLN A 52 14.25 10.16 -11.84
N ARG A 53 13.74 11.23 -12.48
CA ARG A 53 12.32 11.59 -12.47
C ARG A 53 11.39 10.44 -12.89
N GLU A 54 11.72 9.76 -13.99
CA GLU A 54 10.86 8.68 -14.52
C GLU A 54 10.81 7.47 -13.57
N GLU A 55 11.95 7.11 -13.00
CA GLU A 55 12.03 6.03 -12.02
C GLU A 55 11.26 6.38 -10.74
N LEU A 56 11.48 7.59 -10.23
CA LEU A 56 10.77 8.09 -9.06
C LEU A 56 9.26 8.17 -9.31
N ALA A 57 8.80 8.59 -10.48
CA ALA A 57 7.38 8.61 -10.82
C ALA A 57 6.76 7.20 -10.76
N ALA A 58 7.39 6.21 -11.39
CA ALA A 58 6.91 4.83 -11.37
C ALA A 58 6.89 4.25 -9.95
N LEU A 59 7.95 4.48 -9.16
CA LEU A 59 8.03 4.00 -7.77
C LEU A 59 7.04 4.73 -6.85
N SER A 60 6.76 6.02 -7.09
CA SER A 60 5.82 6.80 -6.28
C SER A 60 4.38 6.34 -6.43
N VAL A 61 3.99 5.94 -7.64
CA VAL A 61 2.69 5.31 -7.89
C VAL A 61 2.59 3.99 -7.14
N SER A 62 3.59 3.12 -7.27
CA SER A 62 3.66 1.87 -6.51
C SER A 62 3.57 2.14 -5.00
N PHE A 63 4.26 3.16 -4.48
CA PHE A 63 4.15 3.59 -3.09
C PHE A 63 2.70 3.94 -2.70
N GLY A 64 2.02 4.77 -3.49
CA GLY A 64 0.62 5.12 -3.26
C GLY A 64 -0.28 3.89 -3.23
N LEU A 65 -0.13 2.97 -4.19
CA LEU A 65 -0.89 1.73 -4.26
C LEU A 65 -0.66 0.85 -3.02
N GLY A 66 0.58 0.73 -2.54
CA GLY A 66 0.90 -0.06 -1.34
C GLY A 66 0.21 0.47 -0.08
N LEU A 67 0.19 1.80 0.09
CA LEU A 67 -0.52 2.43 1.20
C LEU A 67 -2.04 2.25 1.09
N GLN A 68 -2.61 2.46 -0.10
CA GLN A 68 -4.04 2.35 -0.30
C GLN A 68 -4.53 0.90 -0.15
N LEU A 69 -3.81 -0.08 -0.70
CA LEU A 69 -4.12 -1.50 -0.48
C LEU A 69 -4.06 -1.87 1.00
N THR A 70 -3.09 -1.34 1.74
CA THR A 70 -3.02 -1.55 3.20
C THR A 70 -4.26 -0.98 3.90
N ASN A 71 -4.76 0.19 3.49
CA ASN A 71 -5.99 0.78 4.01
C ASN A 71 -7.22 -0.06 3.65
N ILE A 72 -7.37 -0.49 2.40
CA ILE A 72 -8.45 -1.37 1.96
C ILE A 72 -8.49 -2.66 2.79
N LEU A 73 -7.33 -3.28 3.00
CA LEU A 73 -7.22 -4.48 3.83
C LEU A 73 -7.60 -4.19 5.28
N LYS A 74 -7.10 -3.09 5.85
CA LYS A 74 -7.35 -2.71 7.25
C LYS A 74 -8.82 -2.40 7.51
N ASP A 75 -9.48 -1.69 6.60
CA ASP A 75 -10.81 -1.14 6.78
C ASP A 75 -11.92 -2.02 6.18
N VAL A 76 -11.59 -3.24 5.72
CA VAL A 76 -12.50 -4.18 5.06
C VAL A 76 -13.84 -4.38 5.79
N TRP A 77 -13.83 -4.44 7.13
CA TRP A 77 -15.02 -4.66 7.93
C TRP A 77 -15.86 -3.39 8.12
N ASP A 78 -15.24 -2.23 8.13
CA ASP A 78 -15.95 -0.95 8.19
C ASP A 78 -16.54 -0.61 6.81
N ASP A 79 -15.84 -0.94 5.72
CA ASP A 79 -16.36 -0.85 4.35
C ASP A 79 -17.54 -1.81 4.15
N ALA A 80 -17.44 -3.04 4.62
CA ALA A 80 -18.52 -4.01 4.55
C ALA A 80 -19.79 -3.55 5.29
N LYS A 81 -19.67 -2.88 6.43
CA LYS A 81 -20.82 -2.27 7.14
C LYS A 81 -21.50 -1.17 6.33
N ARG A 82 -20.74 -0.49 5.46
CA ARG A 82 -21.25 0.53 4.53
C ARG A 82 -21.77 -0.05 3.22
N GLY A 83 -21.76 -1.37 3.06
CA GLY A 83 -22.18 -2.07 1.85
C GLY A 83 -21.17 -1.94 0.71
N VAL A 84 -19.89 -1.73 1.01
CA VAL A 84 -18.83 -1.52 0.02
C VAL A 84 -17.80 -2.63 0.09
N CYS A 85 -17.40 -3.14 -1.07
CA CYS A 85 -16.25 -4.04 -1.25
C CYS A 85 -15.29 -3.43 -2.28
N TRP A 86 -14.02 -3.30 -1.91
CA TRP A 86 -12.97 -2.87 -2.84
C TRP A 86 -12.12 -4.02 -3.37
N TRP A 87 -12.38 -5.24 -2.91
CA TRP A 87 -11.63 -6.41 -3.36
C TRP A 87 -12.05 -6.81 -4.76
N PRO A 88 -11.13 -7.33 -5.59
CA PRO A 88 -11.46 -7.84 -6.91
C PRO A 88 -12.49 -8.97 -6.86
N GLN A 89 -13.51 -8.90 -7.68
CA GLN A 89 -14.50 -9.98 -7.84
C GLN A 89 -13.84 -11.30 -8.25
N THR A 90 -12.80 -11.23 -9.05
CA THR A 90 -12.01 -12.41 -9.44
C THR A 90 -11.41 -13.16 -8.24
N LEU A 91 -11.13 -12.45 -7.13
CA LEU A 91 -10.68 -13.07 -5.88
C LEU A 91 -11.85 -13.49 -4.98
N VAL A 92 -12.96 -12.76 -5.03
CA VAL A 92 -14.12 -12.98 -4.17
C VAL A 92 -15.02 -14.08 -4.76
N SER A 93 -15.36 -14.02 -6.06
CA SER A 93 -16.30 -14.93 -6.71
C SER A 93 -15.70 -16.28 -7.08
N LYS A 94 -14.42 -16.38 -7.45
CA LYS A 94 -13.75 -17.67 -7.69
C LYS A 94 -13.90 -18.66 -6.52
N GLN A 95 -14.23 -18.15 -5.35
CA GLN A 95 -14.30 -18.90 -4.11
C GLN A 95 -15.69 -18.92 -3.48
N GLY A 96 -16.74 -18.44 -4.20
CA GLY A 96 -18.11 -18.42 -3.70
C GLY A 96 -18.30 -17.56 -2.46
N ILE A 97 -17.49 -16.51 -2.29
CA ILE A 97 -17.56 -15.65 -1.11
C ILE A 97 -18.78 -14.75 -1.22
N VAL A 98 -19.69 -14.88 -0.26
CA VAL A 98 -20.79 -13.92 -0.06
C VAL A 98 -20.26 -12.81 0.84
N TRP A 99 -20.36 -11.56 0.42
CA TRP A 99 -19.92 -10.40 1.18
C TRP A 99 -20.94 -9.97 2.24
N PRO A 100 -20.55 -9.70 3.48
CA PRO A 100 -19.24 -9.80 4.10
C PRO A 100 -18.84 -11.27 4.45
N PRO A 101 -17.59 -11.67 4.16
CA PRO A 101 -17.17 -13.08 4.15
C PRO A 101 -16.78 -13.59 5.55
N ARG A 102 -17.61 -13.40 6.56
CA ARG A 102 -17.31 -13.80 7.94
C ARG A 102 -17.11 -15.31 8.06
N GLY A 103 -15.96 -15.70 8.63
CA GLY A 103 -15.66 -17.11 8.92
C GLY A 103 -15.42 -17.98 7.68
N ASN A 104 -15.33 -17.39 6.48
CA ASN A 104 -15.09 -18.15 5.26
C ASN A 104 -13.58 -18.46 5.14
N PRO A 105 -13.17 -19.75 5.06
CA PRO A 105 -11.77 -20.13 4.91
C PRO A 105 -11.14 -19.57 3.62
N THR A 106 -11.90 -19.30 2.60
CA THR A 106 -11.43 -18.72 1.33
C THR A 106 -11.02 -17.26 1.48
N LEU A 107 -11.52 -16.54 2.49
CA LEU A 107 -11.03 -15.21 2.86
C LEU A 107 -9.54 -15.23 3.17
N ILE A 108 -9.02 -16.34 3.71
CA ILE A 108 -7.60 -16.47 4.06
C ILE A 108 -6.73 -16.36 2.81
N ALA A 109 -7.08 -17.10 1.75
CA ALA A 109 -6.32 -17.11 0.49
C ALA A 109 -6.34 -15.73 -0.20
N SER A 110 -7.54 -15.13 -0.34
CA SER A 110 -7.69 -13.80 -0.95
C SER A 110 -6.95 -12.71 -0.14
N ARG A 111 -7.03 -12.77 1.19
CA ARG A 111 -6.26 -11.88 2.07
C ARG A 111 -4.76 -12.06 1.87
N GLN A 112 -4.27 -13.30 1.80
CA GLN A 112 -2.84 -13.58 1.62
C GLN A 112 -2.33 -13.03 0.29
N GLU A 113 -3.10 -13.19 -0.78
CA GLU A 113 -2.76 -12.65 -2.10
C GLU A 113 -2.69 -11.12 -2.09
N LEU A 114 -3.71 -10.44 -1.56
CA LEU A 114 -3.72 -8.97 -1.47
C LEU A 114 -2.61 -8.43 -0.54
N VAL A 115 -2.32 -9.12 0.57
CA VAL A 115 -1.19 -8.78 1.45
C VAL A 115 0.13 -8.93 0.71
N ALA A 116 0.31 -9.98 -0.09
CA ALA A 116 1.54 -10.19 -0.87
C ALA A 116 1.74 -9.09 -1.94
N ILE A 117 0.65 -8.66 -2.61
CA ILE A 117 0.67 -7.56 -3.57
C ILE A 117 1.01 -6.24 -2.85
N ALA A 118 0.32 -5.92 -1.76
CA ALA A 118 0.58 -4.71 -0.97
C ALA A 118 2.02 -4.66 -0.47
N HIS A 119 2.55 -5.78 0.03
CA HIS A 119 3.95 -5.89 0.46
C HIS A 119 4.93 -5.67 -0.71
N GLY A 120 4.62 -6.18 -1.90
CA GLY A 120 5.41 -5.91 -3.11
C GLY A 120 5.52 -4.42 -3.41
N HIS A 121 4.40 -3.70 -3.36
CA HIS A 121 4.36 -2.24 -3.52
C HIS A 121 5.11 -1.49 -2.40
N LEU A 122 5.04 -1.94 -1.15
CA LEU A 122 5.79 -1.32 -0.05
C LEU A 122 7.31 -1.55 -0.18
N ARG A 123 7.75 -2.61 -0.86
CA ARG A 123 9.17 -2.75 -1.23
C ARG A 123 9.61 -1.73 -2.27
N ASP A 124 8.76 -1.46 -3.26
CA ASP A 124 9.03 -0.38 -4.22
C ASP A 124 9.02 1.00 -3.53
N ALA A 125 8.15 1.20 -2.54
CA ALA A 125 8.16 2.39 -1.69
C ALA A 125 9.47 2.57 -0.92
N LEU A 126 10.08 1.47 -0.46
CA LEU A 126 11.42 1.52 0.13
C LEU A 126 12.46 1.93 -0.91
N GLU A 127 12.45 1.37 -2.12
CA GLU A 127 13.37 1.77 -3.20
C GLU A 127 13.20 3.25 -3.56
N TYR A 128 11.95 3.75 -3.64
CA TYR A 128 11.66 5.17 -3.78
C TYR A 128 12.36 6.00 -2.69
N THR A 129 12.24 5.57 -1.44
CA THR A 129 12.82 6.29 -0.30
C THR A 129 14.36 6.27 -0.34
N LEU A 130 14.96 5.16 -0.77
CA LEU A 130 16.40 5.01 -0.90
C LEU A 130 16.99 5.84 -2.07
N ALA A 131 16.19 6.14 -3.09
CA ALA A 131 16.59 7.05 -4.17
C ALA A 131 16.68 8.53 -3.70
N ILE A 132 16.02 8.89 -2.60
CA ILE A 132 16.17 10.21 -1.98
C ILE A 132 17.57 10.29 -1.31
N PRO A 133 18.35 11.37 -1.50
CA PRO A 133 19.67 11.50 -0.88
C PRO A 133 19.63 11.33 0.65
N ALA A 134 20.66 10.69 1.22
CA ALA A 134 20.73 10.36 2.64
C ALA A 134 20.74 11.61 3.55
N GLU A 135 21.16 12.75 3.02
CA GLU A 135 21.16 14.06 3.68
C GLU A 135 19.76 14.59 3.91
N GLU A 136 18.80 14.24 3.03
CA GLU A 136 17.39 14.66 3.08
C GLU A 136 16.60 13.82 4.08
N GLN A 137 17.02 13.83 5.34
CA GLN A 137 16.44 13.00 6.39
C GLN A 137 14.97 13.26 6.63
N GLY A 138 14.51 14.49 6.48
CA GLY A 138 13.11 14.85 6.66
C GLY A 138 12.22 14.13 5.63
N LEU A 139 12.62 14.15 4.36
CA LEU A 139 11.90 13.46 3.27
C LEU A 139 11.94 11.94 3.46
N ARG A 140 13.11 11.38 3.77
CA ARG A 140 13.25 9.95 4.06
C ARG A 140 12.38 9.52 5.24
N GLN A 141 12.40 10.25 6.35
CA GLN A 141 11.60 9.93 7.54
C GLN A 141 10.10 10.00 7.25
N PHE A 142 9.65 11.01 6.51
CA PHE A 142 8.25 11.12 6.07
C PHE A 142 7.80 9.83 5.33
N CYS A 143 8.58 9.38 4.36
CA CYS A 143 8.30 8.14 3.63
C CYS A 143 8.36 6.90 4.53
N LEU A 144 9.42 6.78 5.34
CA LEU A 144 9.68 5.61 6.17
C LEU A 144 8.63 5.39 7.26
N TRP A 145 8.06 6.46 7.84
CA TRP A 145 6.99 6.32 8.82
C TRP A 145 5.74 5.71 8.19
N ALA A 146 5.36 6.17 7.00
CA ALA A 146 4.23 5.61 6.27
C ALA A 146 4.47 4.12 5.93
N ILE A 147 5.65 3.79 5.38
CA ILE A 147 6.04 2.42 5.05
C ILE A 147 6.03 1.53 6.30
N GLY A 148 6.67 1.94 7.38
CA GLY A 148 6.77 1.14 8.60
C GLY A 148 5.40 0.87 9.23
N MET A 149 4.53 1.88 9.29
CA MET A 149 3.16 1.70 9.78
C MET A 149 2.34 0.77 8.88
N ALA A 150 2.47 0.89 7.56
CA ALA A 150 1.79 0.02 6.60
C ALA A 150 2.27 -1.44 6.73
N VAL A 151 3.57 -1.69 6.74
CA VAL A 151 4.13 -3.06 6.88
C VAL A 151 3.68 -3.71 8.18
N LEU A 152 3.74 -3.00 9.33
CA LEU A 152 3.29 -3.53 10.61
C LEU A 152 1.77 -3.77 10.64
N THR A 153 1.00 -2.98 9.89
CA THR A 153 -0.44 -3.22 9.71
C THR A 153 -0.68 -4.50 8.92
N LEU A 154 0.04 -4.72 7.81
CA LEU A 154 -0.04 -5.96 7.02
C LEU A 154 0.35 -7.18 7.87
N GLN A 155 1.43 -7.07 8.67
CA GLN A 155 1.84 -8.11 9.61
C GLN A 155 0.69 -8.50 10.54
N LYS A 156 0.05 -7.51 11.13
CA LYS A 156 -1.04 -7.75 12.05
C LYS A 156 -2.27 -8.33 11.37
N ILE A 157 -2.60 -7.89 10.16
CA ILE A 157 -3.67 -8.46 9.33
C ILE A 157 -3.37 -9.92 9.02
N GLN A 158 -2.14 -10.24 8.60
CA GLN A 158 -1.72 -11.60 8.22
C GLN A 158 -1.85 -12.59 9.37
N HIS A 159 -1.54 -12.20 10.61
CA HIS A 159 -1.45 -13.09 11.75
C HIS A 159 -2.66 -13.01 12.70
N SER A 160 -3.63 -12.14 12.44
CA SER A 160 -4.79 -11.95 13.32
C SER A 160 -5.94 -12.88 12.96
N ASN A 161 -6.30 -13.78 13.87
CA ASN A 161 -7.55 -14.54 13.77
C ASN A 161 -8.78 -13.64 13.95
N ALA A 162 -8.68 -12.59 14.76
CA ALA A 162 -9.77 -11.62 14.95
C ALA A 162 -10.14 -10.91 13.66
N TYR A 163 -9.18 -10.70 12.73
CA TYR A 163 -9.46 -10.17 11.40
C TYR A 163 -10.44 -11.04 10.62
N LEU A 164 -10.31 -12.37 10.71
CA LEU A 164 -11.19 -13.32 9.99
C LEU A 164 -12.61 -13.36 10.56
N THR A 165 -12.79 -12.94 11.81
CA THR A 165 -14.09 -12.95 12.52
C THR A 165 -14.81 -11.59 12.48
N GLY A 166 -14.31 -10.62 11.72
CA GLY A 166 -14.97 -9.34 11.52
C GLY A 166 -14.48 -8.19 12.40
N HIS A 167 -13.30 -8.33 12.99
CA HIS A 167 -12.71 -7.29 13.83
C HIS A 167 -11.64 -6.49 13.10
N ASN A 168 -11.67 -5.18 13.27
CA ASN A 168 -10.65 -4.28 12.74
C ASN A 168 -9.31 -4.49 13.43
N VAL A 169 -8.25 -4.33 12.64
CA VAL A 169 -6.87 -4.49 13.11
C VAL A 169 -6.21 -3.11 13.15
N LYS A 170 -5.66 -2.74 14.32
CA LYS A 170 -4.93 -1.48 14.51
C LYS A 170 -3.57 -1.75 15.14
N ILE A 171 -2.52 -1.10 14.65
CA ILE A 171 -1.20 -1.12 15.29
C ILE A 171 -1.24 -0.33 16.62
N THR A 172 -0.42 -0.73 17.57
CA THR A 172 -0.38 -0.06 18.89
C THR A 172 0.44 1.22 18.84
N ARG A 173 0.18 2.15 19.77
CA ARG A 173 1.00 3.36 19.94
C ARG A 173 2.48 3.04 20.19
N ARG A 174 2.77 1.92 20.87
CA ARG A 174 4.15 1.45 21.08
C ARG A 174 4.80 1.05 19.76
N ALA A 175 4.07 0.35 18.88
CA ALA A 175 4.56 -0.01 17.56
C ALA A 175 4.88 1.24 16.72
N VAL A 176 4.01 2.25 16.72
CA VAL A 176 4.26 3.53 16.04
C VAL A 176 5.53 4.21 16.58
N ARG A 177 5.71 4.28 17.91
CA ARG A 177 6.93 4.84 18.49
C ARG A 177 8.19 4.08 18.07
N ASN A 178 8.12 2.75 18.02
CA ASN A 178 9.25 1.91 17.58
C ASN A 178 9.59 2.15 16.11
N VAL A 179 8.58 2.35 15.23
CA VAL A 179 8.81 2.74 13.83
C VAL A 179 9.56 4.07 13.78
N ILE A 180 9.08 5.10 14.48
CA ILE A 180 9.70 6.43 14.47
C ILE A 180 11.15 6.35 14.96
N LEU A 181 11.40 5.63 16.06
CA LEU A 181 12.74 5.47 16.63
C LEU A 181 13.66 4.71 15.67
N GLY A 182 13.21 3.59 15.12
CA GLY A 182 13.97 2.80 14.15
C GLY A 182 14.35 3.62 12.92
N CYS A 183 13.40 4.39 12.36
CA CYS A 183 13.67 5.27 11.22
C CYS A 183 14.67 6.39 11.55
N ARG A 184 14.62 6.95 12.77
CA ARG A 184 15.59 7.98 13.19
C ARG A 184 17.00 7.43 13.27
N VAL A 185 17.17 6.23 13.79
CA VAL A 185 18.49 5.59 13.96
C VAL A 185 19.06 5.14 12.63
N THR A 186 18.24 4.59 11.74
CA THR A 186 18.70 3.97 10.50
C THR A 186 18.57 4.85 9.27
N GLY A 187 17.89 5.99 9.33
CA GLY A 187 17.47 6.80 8.18
C GLY A 187 18.57 7.25 7.24
N ARG A 188 19.83 7.37 7.73
CA ARG A 188 21.01 7.69 6.93
C ARG A 188 21.66 6.50 6.23
N TYR A 189 21.35 5.28 6.68
CA TYR A 189 22.07 4.08 6.27
C TYR A 189 21.17 3.17 5.44
N ASP A 190 21.35 3.14 4.12
CA ASP A 190 20.54 2.34 3.21
C ASP A 190 20.51 0.86 3.59
N ARG A 191 21.67 0.29 3.97
CA ARG A 191 21.73 -1.09 4.46
C ARG A 191 20.91 -1.28 5.75
N GLY A 192 20.98 -0.31 6.66
CA GLY A 192 20.18 -0.33 7.90
C GLY A 192 18.67 -0.29 7.62
N LEU A 193 18.25 0.56 6.68
CA LEU A 193 16.84 0.65 6.26
C LEU A 193 16.35 -0.65 5.61
N ARG A 194 17.16 -1.28 4.75
CA ARG A 194 16.82 -2.58 4.14
C ARG A 194 16.68 -3.69 5.20
N LEU A 195 17.58 -3.72 6.19
CA LEU A 195 17.50 -4.68 7.30
C LEU A 195 16.29 -4.42 8.19
N LEU A 196 16.00 -3.16 8.51
CA LEU A 196 14.84 -2.76 9.30
C LEU A 196 13.52 -3.16 8.61
N PHE A 197 13.42 -2.86 7.31
CA PHE A 197 12.26 -3.26 6.50
C PHE A 197 12.11 -4.79 6.45
N ALA A 198 13.20 -5.52 6.21
CA ALA A 198 13.21 -6.99 6.19
C ALA A 198 12.76 -7.57 7.54
N TRP A 199 13.16 -6.95 8.64
CA TRP A 199 12.71 -7.34 9.97
C TRP A 199 11.22 -7.09 10.19
N TRP A 200 10.71 -5.92 9.77
CA TRP A 200 9.29 -5.59 9.87
C TRP A 200 8.41 -6.50 8.99
N SER A 201 8.89 -6.88 7.81
CA SER A 201 8.13 -7.69 6.84
C SER A 201 8.37 -9.20 6.95
N ARG A 202 9.05 -9.64 8.00
CA ARG A 202 9.40 -11.05 8.18
C ARG A 202 8.15 -11.95 8.19
N GLY A 203 8.14 -12.94 7.30
CA GLY A 203 7.03 -13.88 7.15
C GLY A 203 5.88 -13.39 6.27
N LEU A 204 5.93 -12.15 5.74
CA LEU A 204 5.01 -11.73 4.69
C LEU A 204 5.45 -12.30 3.34
N ALA A 205 4.52 -12.90 2.60
CA ALA A 205 4.71 -13.20 1.19
C ALA A 205 4.90 -11.88 0.42
N CYS A 206 5.57 -11.95 -0.72
CA CYS A 206 5.82 -10.78 -1.55
C CYS A 206 5.54 -11.12 -3.01
N GLN A 207 4.62 -10.39 -3.61
CA GLN A 207 4.35 -10.44 -5.04
C GLN A 207 4.75 -9.11 -5.67
N ARG A 208 5.93 -9.06 -6.28
CA ARG A 208 6.40 -7.86 -6.98
C ARG A 208 5.79 -7.79 -8.37
N ARG A 209 5.41 -6.58 -8.75
CA ARG A 209 5.00 -6.22 -10.11
C ARG A 209 5.99 -5.20 -10.64
N CYS A 210 6.18 -5.16 -11.95
CA CYS A 210 7.06 -4.15 -12.55
C CYS A 210 6.43 -2.76 -12.38
N SER A 211 7.01 -1.89 -11.55
CA SER A 211 6.48 -0.56 -11.26
C SER A 211 6.35 0.32 -12.50
N ARG A 212 7.28 0.22 -13.46
CA ARG A 212 7.20 0.95 -14.74
C ARG A 212 6.03 0.49 -15.61
N GLN A 213 5.82 -0.82 -15.71
CA GLN A 213 4.70 -1.37 -16.48
C GLN A 213 3.37 -1.01 -15.83
N LEU A 214 3.29 -1.11 -14.51
CA LEU A 214 2.11 -0.70 -13.75
C LEU A 214 1.81 0.79 -13.94
N TYR A 215 2.83 1.65 -13.82
CA TYR A 215 2.70 3.08 -14.04
C TYR A 215 2.12 3.40 -15.42
N GLN A 216 2.65 2.78 -16.48
CA GLN A 216 2.13 2.93 -17.84
C GLN A 216 0.66 2.50 -17.95
N THR A 217 0.28 1.41 -17.28
CA THR A 217 -1.10 0.90 -17.30
C THR A 217 -2.08 1.85 -16.65
N VAL A 218 -1.74 2.42 -15.47
CA VAL A 218 -2.67 3.21 -14.67
C VAL A 218 -2.67 4.70 -15.00
N SER A 219 -1.58 5.25 -15.52
CA SER A 219 -1.45 6.69 -15.82
C SER A 219 -2.05 7.10 -17.18
N CYS A 220 -2.39 6.14 -18.05
CA CYS A 220 -3.03 6.39 -19.34
C CYS A 220 -4.56 6.53 -19.27
N TRP A 221 -5.12 6.74 -18.09
CA TRP A 221 -6.57 6.85 -17.83
C TRP A 221 -7.05 8.29 -17.65
#